data_2f3c371bd420e5191dff947dd048ad8a
#
_entry.id   2f3c371bd420e5191dff947dd048ad8a
#
_cell.length_a   1.000
_cell.length_b   1.000
_cell.length_c   1.000
_cell.angle_alpha   90.00
_cell.angle_beta   90.00
_cell.angle_gamma   90.00
#
_symmetry.space_group_name_H-M   'P 1'
#
loop_
_entity.id
_entity.type
_entity.pdbx_description
1 polymer ?
#
loop_
_entity_poly.entity_id
_entity_poly.type
_entity_poly.pdbx_seq_one_letter_code
_entity_poly.pdbx_strand_id
1 'polypeptide(L)'
;PEVQHEAMAHYADHCASCHANDGSGDTMYGKGLYPKPPDLRAAATQSLTDGELFFVIQNGIRLTGMPAFGSPGDDGTDSWKLVRFIRHLPKVTPSEVQQMNGMNPKSPDEVQEEKEEQNFLNGSAAK
;
A
#
# COMPACT_ATOMS: atom_id res chain seq x y z
N PRO A 1 10.34 -2.06 15.42
CA PRO A 1 10.31 -0.66 14.95
C PRO A 1 10.76 -0.51 13.51
N GLU A 2 11.99 -0.92 13.18
CA GLU A 2 12.52 -0.79 11.83
C GLU A 2 11.76 -1.68 10.84
N VAL A 3 11.52 -2.95 11.20
CA VAL A 3 10.74 -3.88 10.37
C VAL A 3 9.31 -3.36 10.17
N GLN A 4 8.73 -2.76 11.20
CA GLN A 4 7.39 -2.18 11.10
C GLN A 4 7.38 -0.99 10.14
N HIS A 5 8.40 -0.15 10.17
CA HIS A 5 8.54 0.98 9.27
C HIS A 5 8.71 0.52 7.81
N GLU A 6 9.53 -0.49 7.58
CA GLU A 6 9.71 -1.08 6.24
C GLU A 6 8.41 -1.71 5.74
N ALA A 7 7.69 -2.41 6.60
CA ALA A 7 6.39 -3.01 6.27
C ALA A 7 5.39 -1.93 5.89
N MET A 8 5.34 -0.84 6.63
CA MET A 8 4.50 0.32 6.33
C MET A 8 4.82 0.90 4.95
N ALA A 9 6.10 1.08 4.64
CA ALA A 9 6.53 1.62 3.35
C ALA A 9 6.11 0.71 2.18
N HIS A 10 6.31 -0.61 2.31
CA HIS A 10 5.88 -1.56 1.30
C HIS A 10 4.37 -1.55 1.09
N TYR A 11 3.61 -1.50 2.18
CA TYR A 11 2.15 -1.44 2.11
C TYR A 11 1.69 -0.15 1.41
N ALA A 12 2.23 0.99 1.81
CA ALA A 12 1.87 2.28 1.24
C ALA A 12 2.18 2.36 -0.26
N ASP A 13 3.26 1.71 -0.70
CA ASP A 13 3.67 1.72 -2.10
C ASP A 13 2.87 0.76 -2.97
N HIS A 14 2.55 -0.45 -2.48
CA HIS A 14 1.99 -1.53 -3.30
C HIS A 14 0.53 -1.85 -3.05
N CYS A 15 0.02 -1.61 -1.86
CA CYS A 15 -1.30 -2.08 -1.45
C CYS A 15 -2.31 -0.93 -1.30
N ALA A 16 -1.85 0.22 -0.85
CA ALA A 16 -2.73 1.31 -0.46
C ALA A 16 -3.50 1.93 -1.62
N SER A 17 -3.02 1.83 -2.86
CA SER A 17 -3.76 2.36 -4.03
C SER A 17 -5.14 1.73 -4.17
N CYS A 18 -5.31 0.47 -3.77
CA CYS A 18 -6.60 -0.22 -3.76
C CYS A 18 -7.20 -0.32 -2.36
N HIS A 19 -6.38 -0.65 -1.36
CA HIS A 19 -6.84 -0.93 0.00
C HIS A 19 -6.88 0.28 0.93
N ALA A 20 -6.37 1.45 0.51
CA ALA A 20 -6.17 2.67 1.29
C ALA A 20 -5.09 2.53 2.38
N ASN A 21 -4.57 3.66 2.84
CA ASN A 21 -3.53 3.67 3.88
C ASN A 21 -4.02 3.06 5.21
N ASP A 22 -5.30 3.22 5.51
CA ASP A 22 -5.91 2.67 6.72
C ASP A 22 -6.47 1.25 6.54
N GLY A 23 -6.36 0.67 5.35
CA GLY A 23 -6.84 -0.66 5.03
C GLY A 23 -8.32 -0.75 4.71
N SER A 24 -9.06 0.36 4.70
CA SER A 24 -10.52 0.36 4.52
C SER A 24 -11.00 -0.04 3.13
N GLY A 25 -10.13 0.08 2.12
CA GLY A 25 -10.51 -0.14 0.72
C GLY A 25 -11.18 1.08 0.07
N ASP A 26 -11.31 2.19 0.80
CA ASP A 26 -11.94 3.41 0.29
C ASP A 26 -10.96 4.21 -0.55
N THR A 27 -10.81 3.82 -1.81
CA THR A 27 -9.95 4.49 -2.79
C THR A 27 -10.68 4.63 -4.12
N MET A 28 -10.21 5.56 -4.93
CA MET A 28 -10.75 5.74 -6.29
C MET A 28 -10.54 4.48 -7.14
N TYR A 29 -9.36 3.88 -7.04
CA TYR A 29 -9.05 2.60 -7.71
C TYR A 29 -9.95 1.48 -7.21
N GLY A 30 -10.09 1.35 -5.88
CA GLY A 30 -10.88 0.30 -5.26
C GLY A 30 -12.34 0.36 -5.65
N LYS A 31 -12.90 1.56 -5.78
CA LYS A 31 -14.30 1.75 -6.17
C LYS A 31 -14.58 1.28 -7.60
N GLY A 32 -13.58 1.28 -8.46
CA GLY A 32 -13.70 0.82 -9.84
C GLY A 32 -13.47 -0.68 -10.04
N LEU A 33 -13.09 -1.40 -9.00
CA LEU A 33 -12.81 -2.83 -9.09
C LEU A 33 -14.03 -3.69 -8.73
N TYR A 34 -14.11 -4.85 -9.35
CA TYR A 34 -15.11 -5.86 -9.02
C TYR A 34 -14.43 -7.25 -9.00
N PRO A 35 -14.49 -7.97 -7.88
CA PRO A 35 -15.00 -7.51 -6.57
C PRO A 35 -14.16 -6.38 -5.99
N LYS A 36 -14.78 -5.57 -5.14
CA LYS A 36 -14.09 -4.47 -4.47
C LYS A 36 -13.04 -5.00 -3.50
N PRO A 37 -11.92 -4.27 -3.28
CA PRO A 37 -10.97 -4.64 -2.25
C PRO A 37 -11.66 -4.69 -0.88
N PRO A 38 -11.42 -5.74 -0.08
CA PRO A 38 -12.01 -5.81 1.24
C PRO A 38 -11.38 -4.81 2.20
N ASP A 39 -12.12 -4.48 3.25
CA ASP A 39 -11.56 -3.76 4.40
C ASP A 39 -10.64 -4.71 5.15
N LEU A 40 -9.34 -4.46 5.09
CA LEU A 40 -8.34 -5.35 5.68
C LEU A 40 -8.36 -5.35 7.21
N ARG A 41 -9.04 -4.37 7.83
CA ARG A 41 -9.22 -4.31 9.28
C ARG A 41 -10.34 -5.23 9.75
N ALA A 42 -11.23 -5.64 8.84
CA ALA A 42 -12.42 -6.41 9.17
C ALA A 42 -12.09 -7.85 9.59
N ALA A 43 -13.02 -8.46 10.32
CA ALA A 43 -12.87 -9.82 10.84
C ALA A 43 -12.63 -10.85 9.73
N ALA A 44 -13.23 -10.68 8.57
CA ALA A 44 -13.06 -11.61 7.45
C ALA A 44 -11.59 -11.73 7.02
N THR A 45 -10.84 -10.63 7.01
CA THR A 45 -9.40 -10.64 6.72
C THR A 45 -8.59 -11.05 7.96
N GLN A 46 -8.90 -10.48 9.10
CA GLN A 46 -8.10 -10.71 10.31
C GLN A 46 -8.22 -12.13 10.87
N SER A 47 -9.27 -12.87 10.50
CA SER A 47 -9.42 -14.27 10.89
C SER A 47 -8.62 -15.24 10.00
N LEU A 48 -8.09 -14.80 8.87
CA LEU A 48 -7.19 -15.60 8.05
C LEU A 48 -5.88 -15.87 8.79
N THR A 49 -5.28 -17.03 8.55
CA THR A 49 -3.96 -17.33 9.11
C THR A 49 -2.89 -16.47 8.42
N ASP A 50 -1.74 -16.33 9.05
CA ASP A 50 -0.61 -15.61 8.45
C ASP A 50 -0.17 -16.26 7.14
N GLY A 51 -0.19 -17.60 7.07
CA GLY A 51 0.12 -18.34 5.84
C GLY A 51 -0.88 -18.08 4.72
N GLU A 52 -2.16 -17.96 5.06
CA GLU A 52 -3.21 -17.62 4.09
C GLU A 52 -3.02 -16.21 3.54
N LEU A 53 -2.74 -15.24 4.41
CA LEU A 53 -2.44 -13.87 4.00
C LEU A 53 -1.19 -13.82 3.11
N PHE A 54 -0.14 -14.53 3.50
CA PHE A 54 1.09 -14.65 2.73
C PHE A 54 0.81 -15.20 1.33
N PHE A 55 0.04 -16.27 1.25
CA PHE A 55 -0.30 -16.91 -0.02
C PHE A 55 -1.02 -15.93 -0.96
N VAL A 56 -2.00 -15.18 -0.44
CA VAL A 56 -2.75 -14.21 -1.24
C VAL A 56 -1.84 -13.09 -1.76
N ILE A 57 -0.93 -12.58 -0.92
CA ILE A 57 -0.01 -11.53 -1.33
C ILE A 57 0.97 -12.04 -2.40
N GLN A 58 1.56 -13.22 -2.19
CA GLN A 58 2.53 -13.80 -3.10
C GLN A 58 1.92 -14.11 -4.47
N ASN A 59 0.71 -14.61 -4.50
CA ASN A 59 0.12 -15.19 -5.71
C ASN A 59 -1.03 -14.36 -6.30
N GLY A 60 -1.54 -13.37 -5.56
CA GLY A 60 -2.74 -12.63 -5.95
C GLY A 60 -3.99 -13.48 -5.89
N ILE A 61 -5.09 -12.94 -6.36
CA ILE A 61 -6.37 -13.65 -6.44
C ILE A 61 -6.82 -13.64 -7.89
N ARG A 62 -6.98 -14.83 -8.47
CA ARG A 62 -7.41 -14.98 -9.86
C ARG A 62 -8.77 -14.34 -10.11
N LEU A 63 -8.93 -13.75 -11.28
CA LEU A 63 -10.16 -13.09 -11.74
C LEU A 63 -10.56 -11.88 -10.87
N THR A 64 -9.59 -11.31 -10.16
CA THR A 64 -9.78 -10.06 -9.40
C THR A 64 -8.70 -9.06 -9.78
N GLY A 65 -8.83 -7.82 -9.29
CA GLY A 65 -7.82 -6.78 -9.50
C GLY A 65 -6.57 -6.93 -8.63
N MET A 66 -6.53 -7.89 -7.70
CA MET A 66 -5.37 -8.09 -6.84
C MET A 66 -4.26 -8.86 -7.54
N PRO A 67 -3.12 -8.22 -7.86
CA PRO A 67 -2.02 -8.90 -8.54
C PRO A 67 -1.19 -9.72 -7.56
N ALA A 68 -0.32 -10.57 -8.13
CA ALA A 68 0.71 -11.26 -7.36
C ALA A 68 1.90 -10.32 -7.12
N PHE A 69 2.39 -10.27 -5.89
CA PHE A 69 3.58 -9.49 -5.53
C PHE A 69 4.83 -10.36 -5.39
N GLY A 70 4.67 -11.67 -5.37
CA GLY A 70 5.81 -12.59 -5.40
C GLY A 70 6.38 -12.72 -6.80
N SER A 71 7.66 -13.10 -6.86
CA SER A 71 8.34 -13.41 -8.12
C SER A 71 9.08 -14.74 -7.99
N PRO A 72 9.33 -15.44 -9.12
CA PRO A 72 10.08 -16.70 -9.07
C PRO A 72 11.45 -16.51 -8.41
N GLY A 73 11.73 -17.33 -7.41
CA GLY A 73 13.01 -17.31 -6.72
C GLY A 73 13.13 -16.33 -5.57
N ASP A 74 12.09 -15.49 -5.29
CA ASP A 74 12.11 -14.66 -4.10
C ASP A 74 11.90 -15.52 -2.82
N ASP A 75 12.36 -15.02 -1.68
CA ASP A 75 12.24 -15.74 -0.41
C ASP A 75 10.97 -15.38 0.37
N GLY A 76 10.12 -14.51 -0.19
CA GLY A 76 8.89 -14.07 0.44
C GLY A 76 9.06 -13.11 1.61
N THR A 77 10.24 -12.60 1.86
CA THR A 77 10.50 -11.69 2.99
C THR A 77 9.60 -10.47 2.95
N ASP A 78 9.45 -9.83 1.80
CA ASP A 78 8.60 -8.64 1.65
C ASP A 78 7.13 -8.96 1.89
N SER A 79 6.66 -10.12 1.42
CA SER A 79 5.28 -10.55 1.67
C SER A 79 5.03 -10.81 3.16
N TRP A 80 6.00 -11.38 3.88
CA TRP A 80 5.88 -11.56 5.33
C TRP A 80 5.84 -10.23 6.08
N LYS A 81 6.60 -9.23 5.63
CA LYS A 81 6.51 -7.87 6.19
C LYS A 81 5.12 -7.28 5.97
N LEU A 82 4.54 -7.49 4.79
CA LEU A 82 3.18 -7.03 4.49
C LEU A 82 2.13 -7.72 5.38
N VAL A 83 2.25 -9.02 5.61
CA VAL A 83 1.38 -9.75 6.55
C VAL A 83 1.43 -9.09 7.92
N ARG A 84 2.63 -8.79 8.41
CA ARG A 84 2.80 -8.13 9.70
C ARG A 84 2.08 -6.79 9.76
N PHE A 85 2.20 -5.98 8.70
CA PHE A 85 1.52 -4.69 8.66
C PHE A 85 0.01 -4.83 8.59
N ILE A 86 -0.50 -5.79 7.83
CA ILE A 86 -1.95 -6.07 7.76
C ILE A 86 -2.50 -6.40 9.14
N ARG A 87 -1.76 -7.16 9.95
CA ARG A 87 -2.15 -7.46 11.33
C ARG A 87 -2.19 -6.20 12.21
N HIS A 88 -1.40 -5.19 11.88
CA HIS A 88 -1.38 -3.92 12.60
C HIS A 88 -2.54 -2.99 12.20
N LEU A 89 -3.10 -3.14 11.00
CA LEU A 89 -4.10 -2.20 10.46
C LEU A 89 -5.27 -1.89 11.41
N PRO A 90 -5.85 -2.86 12.16
CA PRO A 90 -6.90 -2.53 13.11
C PRO A 90 -6.48 -1.54 14.21
N LYS A 91 -5.19 -1.38 14.42
CA LYS A 91 -4.59 -0.49 15.42
C LYS A 91 -3.83 0.68 14.80
N VAL A 92 -3.93 0.87 13.48
CA VAL A 92 -3.22 1.96 12.80
C VAL A 92 -3.67 3.31 13.35
N THR A 93 -2.70 4.18 13.60
CA THR A 93 -2.98 5.51 14.16
C THR A 93 -3.09 6.56 13.04
N PRO A 94 -3.79 7.70 13.31
CA PRO A 94 -3.81 8.79 12.34
C PRO A 94 -2.41 9.32 11.99
N SER A 95 -1.48 9.29 12.94
CA SER A 95 -0.08 9.68 12.71
C SER A 95 0.60 8.75 11.70
N GLU A 96 0.38 7.44 11.82
CA GLU A 96 0.91 6.46 10.88
C GLU A 96 0.32 6.64 9.48
N VAL A 97 -0.98 6.87 9.38
CA VAL A 97 -1.64 7.15 8.10
C VAL A 97 -1.05 8.40 7.45
N GLN A 98 -0.78 9.43 8.22
CA GLN A 98 -0.15 10.65 7.72
C GLN A 98 1.25 10.39 7.20
N GLN A 99 2.05 9.59 7.89
CA GLN A 99 3.37 9.18 7.41
C GLN A 99 3.26 8.43 6.08
N MET A 100 2.28 7.56 5.96
CA MET A 100 2.06 6.78 4.75
C MET A 100 1.70 7.65 3.53
N ASN A 101 1.06 8.79 3.74
CA ASN A 101 0.77 9.73 2.64
C ASN A 101 2.04 10.15 1.90
N GLY A 102 3.15 10.32 2.60
CA GLY A 102 4.44 10.63 2.00
C GLY A 102 5.11 9.44 1.32
N MET A 103 4.65 8.23 1.58
CA MET A 103 5.20 6.98 1.04
C MET A 103 4.40 6.45 -0.15
N ASN A 104 3.21 6.97 -0.39
CA ASN A 104 2.37 6.53 -1.50
C ASN A 104 2.99 6.92 -2.85
N PRO A 105 2.79 6.09 -3.90
CA PRO A 105 3.24 6.44 -5.25
C PRO A 105 2.56 7.73 -5.70
N LYS A 106 3.34 8.56 -6.41
CA LYS A 106 2.84 9.83 -6.94
C LYS A 106 2.47 9.66 -8.41
N SER A 107 1.40 10.35 -8.83
CA SER A 107 1.05 10.42 -10.24
C SER A 107 2.10 11.23 -11.02
N PRO A 108 2.21 11.05 -12.34
CA PRO A 108 3.10 11.87 -13.16
C PRO A 108 2.83 13.37 -13.02
N ASP A 109 1.57 13.77 -12.86
CA ASP A 109 1.20 15.18 -12.69
C ASP A 109 1.70 15.73 -11.36
N GLU A 110 1.53 14.99 -10.27
CA GLU A 110 2.04 15.37 -8.96
C GLU A 110 3.57 15.52 -8.96
N VAL A 111 4.27 14.60 -9.61
CA VAL A 111 5.73 14.67 -9.75
C VAL A 111 6.13 15.91 -10.52
N GLN A 112 5.40 16.25 -11.58
CA GLN A 112 5.67 17.43 -12.39
C GLN A 112 5.43 18.71 -11.60
N GLU A 113 4.32 18.80 -10.87
CA GLU A 113 4.00 19.96 -10.03
C GLU A 113 5.07 20.19 -8.96
N GLU A 114 5.49 19.15 -8.26
CA GLU A 114 6.57 19.25 -7.27
C GLU A 114 7.87 19.74 -7.90
N LYS A 115 8.18 19.25 -9.09
CA LYS A 115 9.39 19.65 -9.80
C LYS A 115 9.36 21.12 -10.20
N GLU A 116 8.21 21.59 -10.66
CA GLU A 116 8.02 23.00 -11.03
C GLU A 116 8.09 23.91 -9.79
N GLU A 117 7.45 23.49 -8.69
CA GLU A 117 7.53 24.20 -7.43
C GLU A 117 8.96 24.30 -6.94
N GLN A 118 9.69 23.18 -6.96
CA GLN A 118 11.09 23.15 -6.52
C GLN A 118 11.96 24.05 -7.39
N ASN A 119 11.76 24.05 -8.70
CA ASN A 119 12.48 24.92 -9.61
C ASN A 119 12.18 26.39 -9.34
N PHE A 120 10.91 26.71 -9.06
CA PHE A 120 10.51 28.08 -8.70
C PHE A 120 11.20 28.53 -7.40
N LEU A 121 11.18 27.68 -6.38
CA LEU A 121 11.83 27.98 -5.09
C LEU A 121 13.35 28.16 -5.24
N ASN A 122 13.96 27.45 -6.17
CA ASN A 122 15.39 27.57 -6.46
C ASN A 122 15.73 28.71 -7.44
N GLY A 123 14.72 29.47 -7.87
CA GLY A 123 14.91 30.61 -8.77
C GLY A 123 15.24 30.23 -10.22
N SER A 124 15.04 28.97 -10.62
CA SER A 124 15.37 28.51 -11.96
C SER A 124 14.18 28.49 -12.92
N ALA A 125 12.97 28.62 -12.43
CA ALA A 125 11.74 28.53 -13.24
C ALA A 125 11.44 29.78 -14.07
N ALA A 126 12.13 30.88 -13.80
CA ALA A 126 11.91 32.16 -14.51
C ALA A 126 12.53 32.17 -15.92
N LYS A 127 12.97 31.05 -16.38
CA LYS A 127 13.57 30.92 -17.73
C LYS A 127 12.78 29.85 -18.53
#